data_18f45c84ae1df56022110d9358c7eb4a
#
_entry.id   18f45c84ae1df56022110d9358c7eb4a
#
_cell.length_a   1.000
_cell.length_b   1.000
_cell.length_c   1.000
_cell.angle_alpha   90.00
_cell.angle_beta   90.00
_cell.angle_gamma   90.00
#
_symmetry.space_group_name_H-M   'P 1'
#
loop_
_entity.id
_entity.type
_entity.pdbx_description
1 polymer ?
#
loop_
_entity_poly.entity_id
_entity_poly.type
_entity_poly.pdbx_seq_one_letter_code
_entity_poly.pdbx_strand_id
1 'polypeptide(L)'
;MVVPAISVGAAFFLLPLARLAVVGATGPLGPQAYLAVVTTPQYLEALLSTVVLSVAVTATTLVIAGIAGVFLERNRFLGREALLSMLTLPLAFPGVVIGFMVIMLAGRTGLIGELTALLGVGRLVFAYSMAGLFAGYLYFSIPRVILTIMAAAEKLDPALEEAAKSLGAGPWRVVRDVILPALAPALIASGAICFATSMGAFGTAFTLATDIKVLPIVIYTEFTLLANIAMAAALSIVLGVITWATLAASRAVAGATAAAAG
;
A
#
# COMPACT_ATOMS: atom_id res chain seq x y z
N MET A 1 -7.43 -15.37 30.88
CA MET A 1 -6.43 -14.67 30.00
C MET A 1 -7.03 -13.74 28.98
N VAL A 2 -8.32 -13.82 28.63
CA VAL A 2 -8.97 -12.96 27.61
C VAL A 2 -9.25 -11.54 28.14
N VAL A 3 -9.62 -11.40 29.41
CA VAL A 3 -10.01 -10.10 30.02
C VAL A 3 -8.90 -9.04 29.93
N PRO A 4 -7.63 -9.31 30.31
CA PRO A 4 -6.57 -8.30 30.17
C PRO A 4 -6.34 -7.85 28.72
N ALA A 5 -6.39 -8.79 27.77
CA ALA A 5 -6.22 -8.46 26.34
C ALA A 5 -7.38 -7.59 25.82
N ILE A 6 -8.62 -7.89 26.21
CA ILE A 6 -9.78 -7.05 25.87
C ILE A 6 -9.67 -5.66 26.51
N SER A 7 -9.25 -5.59 27.79
CA SER A 7 -9.12 -4.30 28.49
C SER A 7 -8.06 -3.43 27.85
N VAL A 8 -6.89 -3.99 27.48
CA VAL A 8 -5.84 -3.27 26.77
C VAL A 8 -6.31 -2.84 25.39
N GLY A 9 -6.95 -3.73 24.63
CA GLY A 9 -7.51 -3.39 23.32
C GLY A 9 -8.57 -2.29 23.39
N ALA A 10 -9.47 -2.35 24.37
CA ALA A 10 -10.48 -1.32 24.58
C ALA A 10 -9.84 0.03 24.97
N ALA A 11 -8.91 0.05 25.90
CA ALA A 11 -8.29 1.27 26.42
C ALA A 11 -7.38 1.94 25.38
N PHE A 12 -6.59 1.20 24.62
CA PHE A 12 -5.59 1.76 23.71
C PHE A 12 -6.05 1.88 22.27
N PHE A 13 -7.09 1.17 21.85
CA PHE A 13 -7.61 1.26 20.47
C PHE A 13 -9.02 1.82 20.41
N LEU A 14 -9.99 1.20 21.08
CA LEU A 14 -11.39 1.60 20.92
C LEU A 14 -11.68 2.96 21.54
N LEU A 15 -11.15 3.26 22.72
CA LEU A 15 -11.41 4.51 23.42
C LEU A 15 -10.81 5.72 22.69
N PRO A 16 -9.54 5.73 22.21
CA PRO A 16 -9.00 6.81 21.40
C PRO A 16 -9.75 7.00 20.07
N LEU A 17 -10.15 5.89 19.42
CA LEU A 17 -10.91 5.94 18.16
C LEU A 17 -12.31 6.53 18.38
N ALA A 18 -13.01 6.10 19.43
CA ALA A 18 -14.30 6.66 19.80
C ALA A 18 -14.18 8.16 20.15
N ARG A 19 -13.12 8.53 20.88
CA ARG A 19 -12.86 9.95 21.19
C ARG A 19 -12.60 10.77 19.93
N LEU A 20 -11.80 10.24 19.00
CA LEU A 20 -11.52 10.88 17.72
C LEU A 20 -12.82 11.08 16.91
N ALA A 21 -13.68 10.04 16.88
CA ALA A 21 -15.00 10.15 16.23
C ALA A 21 -15.87 11.22 16.87
N VAL A 22 -15.92 11.31 18.20
CA VAL A 22 -16.67 12.37 18.89
C VAL A 22 -16.10 13.75 18.55
N VAL A 23 -14.76 13.92 18.59
CA VAL A 23 -14.10 15.19 18.26
C VAL A 23 -14.42 15.62 16.83
N GLY A 24 -14.46 14.70 15.86
CA GLY A 24 -14.87 15.00 14.48
C GLY A 24 -16.29 15.58 14.36
N ALA A 25 -17.15 15.32 15.33
CA ALA A 25 -18.51 15.83 15.38
C ALA A 25 -18.69 17.09 16.25
N THR A 26 -17.64 17.62 16.89
CA THR A 26 -17.76 18.75 17.83
C THR A 26 -17.41 20.11 17.22
N GLY A 27 -16.97 20.17 15.95
CA GLY A 27 -16.62 21.42 15.26
C GLY A 27 -17.84 22.23 14.83
N PRO A 28 -17.64 23.37 14.15
CA PRO A 28 -18.70 24.24 13.68
C PRO A 28 -19.74 23.55 12.78
N LEU A 29 -19.33 22.50 12.05
CA LEU A 29 -20.19 21.69 11.20
C LEU A 29 -20.89 20.55 11.95
N GLY A 30 -20.54 20.30 13.22
CA GLY A 30 -21.07 19.17 13.96
C GLY A 30 -20.89 17.83 13.21
N PRO A 31 -21.87 16.91 13.29
CA PRO A 31 -21.81 15.63 12.57
C PRO A 31 -21.75 15.77 11.04
N GLN A 32 -22.12 16.93 10.49
CA GLN A 32 -22.03 17.20 9.06
C GLN A 32 -20.59 17.27 8.54
N ALA A 33 -19.58 17.42 9.43
CA ALA A 33 -18.16 17.34 9.08
C ALA A 33 -17.80 16.03 8.33
N TYR A 34 -18.46 14.93 8.68
CA TYR A 34 -18.27 13.65 7.98
C TYR A 34 -18.83 13.66 6.55
N LEU A 35 -19.95 14.33 6.33
CA LEU A 35 -20.51 14.52 4.99
C LEU A 35 -19.66 15.50 4.18
N ALA A 36 -19.08 16.52 4.82
CA ALA A 36 -18.18 17.47 4.16
C ALA A 36 -16.99 16.80 3.49
N VAL A 37 -16.53 15.64 3.98
CA VAL A 37 -15.45 14.86 3.36
C VAL A 37 -15.78 14.46 1.92
N VAL A 38 -17.05 14.17 1.63
CA VAL A 38 -17.51 13.75 0.30
C VAL A 38 -18.28 14.83 -0.46
N THR A 39 -18.68 15.91 0.20
CA THR A 39 -19.42 17.01 -0.44
C THR A 39 -18.54 18.21 -0.77
N THR A 40 -17.44 18.41 -0.04
CA THR A 40 -16.51 19.52 -0.30
C THR A 40 -15.51 19.09 -1.38
N PRO A 41 -15.43 19.79 -2.52
CA PRO A 41 -14.59 19.38 -3.65
C PRO A 41 -13.14 19.11 -3.29
N GLN A 42 -12.54 19.93 -2.42
CA GLN A 42 -11.15 19.80 -1.97
C GLN A 42 -10.89 18.48 -1.24
N TYR A 43 -11.78 18.09 -0.33
CA TYR A 43 -11.62 16.85 0.45
C TYR A 43 -11.92 15.62 -0.40
N LEU A 44 -12.94 15.71 -1.25
CA LEU A 44 -13.29 14.64 -2.19
C LEU A 44 -12.15 14.38 -3.19
N GLU A 45 -11.57 15.43 -3.75
CA GLU A 45 -10.40 15.31 -4.66
C GLU A 45 -9.24 14.60 -3.96
N ALA A 46 -8.91 15.01 -2.72
CA ALA A 46 -7.83 14.40 -1.94
C ALA A 46 -8.12 12.93 -1.59
N LEU A 47 -9.37 12.62 -1.24
CA LEU A 47 -9.82 11.25 -0.96
C LEU A 47 -9.70 10.38 -2.21
N LEU A 48 -10.25 10.83 -3.34
CA LEU A 48 -10.20 10.09 -4.61
C LEU A 48 -8.76 9.89 -5.09
N SER A 49 -7.93 10.94 -5.03
CA SER A 49 -6.50 10.85 -5.38
C SER A 49 -5.79 9.82 -4.53
N THR A 50 -6.07 9.77 -3.22
CA THR A 50 -5.47 8.79 -2.30
C THR A 50 -5.93 7.37 -2.63
N VAL A 51 -7.23 7.17 -2.87
CA VAL A 51 -7.79 5.85 -3.22
C VAL A 51 -7.23 5.37 -4.55
N VAL A 52 -7.28 6.21 -5.60
CA VAL A 52 -6.77 5.85 -6.94
C VAL A 52 -5.29 5.52 -6.89
N LEU A 53 -4.49 6.34 -6.22
CA LEU A 53 -3.07 6.09 -6.03
C LEU A 53 -2.84 4.75 -5.31
N SER A 54 -3.55 4.50 -4.20
CA SER A 54 -3.39 3.27 -3.41
C SER A 54 -3.81 2.03 -4.20
N VAL A 55 -4.87 2.11 -5.00
CA VAL A 55 -5.28 1.03 -5.91
C VAL A 55 -4.22 0.79 -6.98
N ALA A 56 -3.70 1.84 -7.62
CA ALA A 56 -2.67 1.73 -8.65
C ALA A 56 -1.38 1.12 -8.10
N VAL A 57 -0.91 1.59 -6.92
CA VAL A 57 0.25 1.03 -6.22
C VAL A 57 0.02 -0.44 -5.90
N THR A 58 -1.13 -0.79 -5.35
CA THR A 58 -1.46 -2.16 -4.98
C THR A 58 -1.49 -3.09 -6.19
N ALA A 59 -2.19 -2.71 -7.24
CA ALA A 59 -2.30 -3.51 -8.47
C ALA A 59 -0.90 -3.74 -9.10
N THR A 60 -0.12 -2.67 -9.25
CA THR A 60 1.25 -2.75 -9.80
C THR A 60 2.15 -3.60 -8.91
N THR A 61 2.09 -3.39 -7.60
CA THR A 61 2.87 -4.19 -6.63
C THR A 61 2.52 -5.67 -6.70
N LEU A 62 1.22 -6.02 -6.75
CA LEU A 62 0.79 -7.43 -6.83
C LEU A 62 1.27 -8.10 -8.11
N VAL A 63 1.25 -7.41 -9.25
CA VAL A 63 1.75 -7.96 -10.52
C VAL A 63 3.26 -8.18 -10.44
N ILE A 64 4.03 -7.16 -10.07
CA ILE A 64 5.50 -7.25 -10.01
C ILE A 64 5.93 -8.28 -8.95
N ALA A 65 5.39 -8.16 -7.74
CA ALA A 65 5.77 -9.01 -6.62
C ALA A 65 5.23 -10.43 -6.75
N GLY A 66 4.07 -10.63 -7.40
CA GLY A 66 3.53 -11.94 -7.72
C GLY A 66 4.47 -12.72 -8.64
N ILE A 67 4.90 -12.09 -9.74
CA ILE A 67 5.83 -12.70 -10.70
C ILE A 67 7.21 -12.91 -10.03
N ALA A 68 7.77 -11.87 -9.42
CA ALA A 68 9.10 -11.93 -8.81
C ALA A 68 9.15 -12.91 -7.63
N GLY A 69 8.12 -12.92 -6.78
CA GLY A 69 8.06 -13.79 -5.61
C GLY A 69 8.02 -15.27 -5.96
N VAL A 70 7.17 -15.65 -6.93
CA VAL A 70 7.12 -17.03 -7.43
C VAL A 70 8.45 -17.41 -8.12
N PHE A 71 8.99 -16.53 -8.95
CA PHE A 71 10.27 -16.76 -9.62
C PHE A 71 11.42 -16.98 -8.61
N LEU A 72 11.55 -16.09 -7.62
CA LEU A 72 12.60 -16.16 -6.61
C LEU A 72 12.45 -17.39 -5.71
N GLU A 73 11.23 -17.86 -5.47
CA GLU A 73 11.03 -19.08 -4.69
C GLU A 73 11.37 -20.34 -5.49
N ARG A 74 11.00 -20.40 -6.76
CA ARG A 74 11.20 -21.59 -7.61
C ARG A 74 12.61 -21.72 -8.16
N ASN A 75 13.41 -20.64 -8.19
CA ASN A 75 14.73 -20.65 -8.82
C ASN A 75 15.85 -20.38 -7.82
N ARG A 76 16.83 -21.26 -7.80
CA ARG A 76 18.07 -21.12 -7.04
C ARG A 76 19.18 -20.71 -8.01
N PHE A 77 19.76 -19.54 -7.83
CA PHE A 77 20.83 -19.00 -8.66
C PHE A 77 21.88 -18.29 -7.79
N LEU A 78 23.10 -18.15 -8.35
CA LEU A 78 24.19 -17.46 -7.67
C LEU A 78 23.81 -15.99 -7.41
N GLY A 79 23.93 -15.55 -6.15
CA GLY A 79 23.57 -14.18 -5.74
C GLY A 79 22.11 -14.00 -5.29
N ARG A 80 21.27 -15.04 -5.29
CA ARG A 80 19.87 -14.98 -4.83
C ARG A 80 19.76 -14.41 -3.42
N GLU A 81 20.58 -14.87 -2.47
CA GLU A 81 20.55 -14.42 -1.08
C GLU A 81 20.97 -12.94 -0.96
N ALA A 82 21.96 -12.50 -1.72
CA ALA A 82 22.36 -11.10 -1.79
C ALA A 82 21.21 -10.24 -2.36
N LEU A 83 20.55 -10.69 -3.42
CA LEU A 83 19.38 -10.01 -3.98
C LEU A 83 18.24 -9.91 -2.95
N LEU A 84 17.93 -10.98 -2.22
CA LEU A 84 16.91 -10.96 -1.17
C LEU A 84 17.27 -9.98 -0.05
N SER A 85 18.54 -9.96 0.37
CA SER A 85 19.03 -9.00 1.37
C SER A 85 18.89 -7.56 0.86
N MET A 86 19.19 -7.28 -0.39
CA MET A 86 19.02 -5.96 -1.01
C MET A 86 17.53 -5.57 -1.13
N LEU A 87 16.67 -6.53 -1.45
CA LEU A 87 15.21 -6.30 -1.52
C LEU A 87 14.60 -5.96 -0.15
N THR A 88 15.20 -6.38 0.95
CA THR A 88 14.70 -6.03 2.30
C THR A 88 15.15 -4.64 2.75
N LEU A 89 16.18 -4.06 2.14
CA LEU A 89 16.73 -2.76 2.51
C LEU A 89 15.69 -1.63 2.54
N PRO A 90 14.76 -1.49 1.56
CA PRO A 90 13.72 -0.48 1.60
C PRO A 90 12.83 -0.52 2.84
N LEU A 91 12.65 -1.69 3.44
CA LEU A 91 11.81 -1.86 4.63
C LEU A 91 12.41 -1.25 5.90
N ALA A 92 13.71 -1.00 5.90
CA ALA A 92 14.43 -0.38 7.01
C ALA A 92 14.29 1.15 7.02
N PHE A 93 13.89 1.76 5.89
CA PHE A 93 13.83 3.22 5.78
C PHE A 93 12.45 3.79 6.14
N PRO A 94 12.41 4.87 6.96
CA PRO A 94 11.20 5.66 7.16
C PRO A 94 10.71 6.27 5.83
N GLY A 95 9.39 6.47 5.72
CA GLY A 95 8.79 7.03 4.50
C GLY A 95 9.36 8.39 4.07
N VAL A 96 9.78 9.24 5.03
CA VAL A 96 10.44 10.52 4.75
C VAL A 96 11.75 10.30 3.97
N VAL A 97 12.56 9.32 4.37
CA VAL A 97 13.81 8.98 3.70
C VAL A 97 13.56 8.47 2.29
N ILE A 98 12.51 7.67 2.10
CA ILE A 98 12.09 7.21 0.77
C ILE A 98 11.72 8.39 -0.12
N GLY A 99 11.01 9.39 0.42
CA GLY A 99 10.72 10.63 -0.29
C GLY A 99 11.99 11.36 -0.74
N PHE A 100 13.00 11.48 0.12
CA PHE A 100 14.29 12.04 -0.26
C PHE A 100 15.00 11.23 -1.34
N MET A 101 14.94 9.90 -1.30
CA MET A 101 15.51 9.05 -2.36
C MET A 101 14.83 9.32 -3.71
N VAL A 102 13.51 9.48 -3.72
CA VAL A 102 12.77 9.84 -4.94
C VAL A 102 13.19 11.23 -5.45
N ILE A 103 13.42 12.20 -4.56
CA ILE A 103 13.93 13.53 -4.95
C ILE A 103 15.34 13.43 -5.52
N MET A 104 16.23 12.66 -4.91
CA MET A 104 17.59 12.46 -5.44
C MET A 104 17.60 11.74 -6.79
N LEU A 105 16.61 10.90 -7.05
CA LEU A 105 16.49 10.17 -8.30
C LEU A 105 15.82 11.01 -9.40
N ALA A 106 14.68 11.62 -9.11
CA ALA A 106 13.76 12.21 -10.10
C ALA A 106 13.42 13.69 -9.83
N GLY A 107 14.13 14.34 -8.89
CA GLY A 107 13.99 15.75 -8.58
C GLY A 107 14.70 16.67 -9.58
N ARG A 108 14.70 17.97 -9.28
CA ARG A 108 15.28 19.00 -10.16
C ARG A 108 16.77 18.82 -10.44
N THR A 109 17.51 18.29 -9.47
CA THR A 109 18.95 17.94 -9.55
C THR A 109 19.15 16.43 -9.44
N GLY A 110 18.14 15.65 -9.81
CA GLY A 110 18.16 14.20 -9.69
C GLY A 110 18.84 13.51 -10.87
N LEU A 111 19.30 12.28 -10.64
CA LEU A 111 20.02 11.47 -11.63
C LEU A 111 19.25 11.30 -12.95
N ILE A 112 17.93 11.09 -12.90
CA ILE A 112 17.11 10.92 -14.11
C ILE A 112 17.11 12.21 -14.93
N GLY A 113 16.99 13.37 -14.27
CA GLY A 113 17.03 14.67 -14.95
C GLY A 113 18.36 14.96 -15.62
N GLU A 114 19.48 14.57 -14.99
CA GLU A 114 20.82 14.71 -15.57
C GLU A 114 21.02 13.76 -16.76
N LEU A 115 20.64 12.50 -16.62
CA LEU A 115 20.74 11.51 -17.71
C LEU A 115 19.90 11.90 -18.92
N THR A 116 18.66 12.37 -18.71
CA THR A 116 17.78 12.78 -19.81
C THR A 116 18.26 14.05 -20.49
N ALA A 117 18.89 14.97 -19.74
CA ALA A 117 19.54 16.16 -20.32
C ALA A 117 20.75 15.77 -21.19
N LEU A 118 21.58 14.83 -20.75
CA LEU A 118 22.71 14.30 -21.52
C LEU A 118 22.25 13.61 -22.83
N LEU A 119 21.08 12.96 -22.80
CA LEU A 119 20.49 12.34 -24.00
C LEU A 119 19.77 13.34 -24.93
N GLY A 120 19.81 14.65 -24.62
CA GLY A 120 19.19 15.69 -25.45
C GLY A 120 17.66 15.75 -25.37
N VAL A 121 17.02 15.01 -24.48
CA VAL A 121 15.54 14.98 -24.31
C VAL A 121 15.05 16.08 -23.35
N GLY A 122 15.96 16.84 -22.73
CA GLY A 122 15.65 17.78 -21.66
C GLY A 122 15.63 17.13 -20.27
N ARG A 123 15.52 17.94 -19.21
CA ARG A 123 15.50 17.44 -17.85
C ARG A 123 14.12 16.91 -17.46
N LEU A 124 13.98 15.60 -17.28
CA LEU A 124 12.77 14.99 -16.78
C LEU A 124 12.73 15.08 -15.24
N VAL A 125 11.73 15.81 -14.70
CA VAL A 125 11.52 15.99 -13.26
C VAL A 125 10.10 15.54 -12.93
N PHE A 126 9.95 14.49 -12.12
CA PHE A 126 8.64 14.01 -11.71
C PHE A 126 8.52 13.67 -10.20
N ALA A 127 9.58 13.89 -9.42
CA ALA A 127 9.56 13.60 -7.98
C ALA A 127 8.40 14.30 -7.26
N TYR A 128 8.11 15.55 -7.60
CA TYR A 128 7.11 16.39 -6.94
C TYR A 128 5.70 16.23 -7.54
N SER A 129 5.38 15.05 -8.02
CA SER A 129 4.10 14.75 -8.67
C SER A 129 3.50 13.44 -8.13
N MET A 130 2.26 13.15 -8.53
CA MET A 130 1.63 11.85 -8.22
C MET A 130 2.45 10.66 -8.76
N ALA A 131 3.18 10.82 -9.86
CA ALA A 131 4.09 9.80 -10.39
C ALA A 131 5.29 9.55 -9.46
N GLY A 132 5.88 10.60 -8.89
CA GLY A 132 6.95 10.48 -7.90
C GLY A 132 6.45 9.80 -6.63
N LEU A 133 5.26 10.17 -6.15
CA LEU A 133 4.64 9.54 -4.99
C LEU A 133 4.31 8.07 -5.25
N PHE A 134 3.80 7.75 -6.43
CA PHE A 134 3.56 6.38 -6.89
C PHE A 134 4.86 5.55 -6.86
N ALA A 135 5.96 6.07 -7.42
CA ALA A 135 7.26 5.42 -7.39
C ALA A 135 7.77 5.18 -5.96
N GLY A 136 7.64 6.18 -5.09
CA GLY A 136 8.00 6.05 -3.67
C GLY A 136 7.19 4.98 -2.94
N TYR A 137 5.88 4.88 -3.23
CA TYR A 137 5.03 3.87 -2.63
C TYR A 137 5.33 2.46 -3.15
N LEU A 138 5.65 2.31 -4.43
CA LEU A 138 6.12 1.04 -4.99
C LEU A 138 7.41 0.57 -4.33
N TYR A 139 8.35 1.49 -4.06
CA TYR A 139 9.66 1.17 -3.50
C TYR A 139 9.59 0.41 -2.18
N PHE A 140 8.68 0.75 -1.28
CA PHE A 140 8.53 0.02 -0.01
C PHE A 140 7.49 -1.11 -0.07
N SER A 141 6.55 -1.06 -1.03
CA SER A 141 5.48 -2.07 -1.12
C SER A 141 5.95 -3.35 -1.80
N ILE A 142 6.73 -3.25 -2.89
CA ILE A 142 7.20 -4.40 -3.67
C ILE A 142 7.97 -5.41 -2.81
N PRO A 143 9.01 -5.03 -2.04
CA PRO A 143 9.76 -5.99 -1.23
C PRO A 143 8.90 -6.75 -0.23
N ARG A 144 8.00 -6.05 0.45
CA ARG A 144 7.10 -6.63 1.44
C ARG A 144 6.20 -7.70 0.82
N VAL A 145 5.61 -7.40 -0.34
CA VAL A 145 4.71 -8.33 -1.01
C VAL A 145 5.50 -9.50 -1.63
N ILE A 146 6.71 -9.27 -2.18
CA ILE A 146 7.60 -10.36 -2.67
C ILE A 146 7.83 -11.38 -1.55
N LEU A 147 8.25 -10.94 -0.37
CA LEU A 147 8.51 -11.84 0.75
C LEU A 147 7.26 -12.62 1.17
N THR A 148 6.09 -11.99 1.16
CA THR A 148 4.82 -12.65 1.48
C THR A 148 4.47 -13.70 0.43
N ILE A 149 4.65 -13.40 -0.85
CA ILE A 149 4.36 -14.34 -1.94
C ILE A 149 5.37 -15.49 -1.96
N MET A 150 6.65 -15.24 -1.69
CA MET A 150 7.66 -16.29 -1.55
C MET A 150 7.27 -17.28 -0.45
N ALA A 151 6.92 -16.78 0.75
CA ALA A 151 6.50 -17.62 1.87
C ALA A 151 5.21 -18.41 1.59
N ALA A 152 4.32 -17.89 0.73
CA ALA A 152 3.14 -18.62 0.27
C ALA A 152 3.48 -19.64 -0.81
N ALA A 153 4.36 -19.30 -1.76
CA ALA A 153 4.80 -20.17 -2.84
C ALA A 153 5.64 -21.37 -2.34
N GLU A 154 6.39 -21.18 -1.25
CA GLU A 154 7.14 -22.27 -0.58
C GLU A 154 6.22 -23.41 -0.13
N LYS A 155 4.98 -23.11 0.23
CA LYS A 155 3.99 -24.10 0.69
C LYS A 155 3.27 -24.82 -0.44
N LEU A 156 3.45 -24.39 -1.67
CA LEU A 156 2.83 -25.03 -2.84
C LEU A 156 3.56 -26.31 -3.20
N ASP A 157 2.82 -27.43 -3.24
CA ASP A 157 3.37 -28.72 -3.66
C ASP A 157 3.74 -28.69 -5.14
N PRO A 158 5.03 -28.86 -5.48
CA PRO A 158 5.49 -28.95 -6.87
C PRO A 158 4.80 -30.06 -7.67
N ALA A 159 4.34 -31.12 -7.01
CA ALA A 159 3.67 -32.24 -7.66
C ALA A 159 2.37 -31.80 -8.39
N LEU A 160 1.68 -30.75 -7.91
CA LEU A 160 0.51 -30.21 -8.59
C LEU A 160 0.85 -29.58 -9.94
N GLU A 161 2.00 -28.91 -10.03
CA GLU A 161 2.48 -28.34 -11.29
C GLU A 161 2.93 -29.45 -12.27
N GLU A 162 3.60 -30.49 -11.75
CA GLU A 162 4.05 -31.63 -12.56
C GLU A 162 2.87 -32.44 -13.07
N ALA A 163 1.83 -32.67 -12.26
CA ALA A 163 0.60 -33.32 -12.67
C ALA A 163 -0.10 -32.56 -13.78
N ALA A 164 -0.22 -31.23 -13.65
CA ALA A 164 -0.82 -30.38 -14.69
C ALA A 164 -0.03 -30.46 -16.00
N LYS A 165 1.33 -30.43 -15.94
CA LYS A 165 2.19 -30.59 -17.13
C LYS A 165 2.02 -31.97 -17.78
N SER A 166 1.92 -33.03 -16.97
CA SER A 166 1.69 -34.39 -17.46
C SER A 166 0.35 -34.56 -18.19
N LEU A 167 -0.65 -33.74 -17.81
CA LEU A 167 -1.94 -33.65 -18.49
C LEU A 167 -1.91 -32.72 -19.72
N GLY A 168 -0.74 -32.25 -20.16
CA GLY A 168 -0.55 -31.41 -21.33
C GLY A 168 -0.82 -29.92 -21.11
N ALA A 169 -0.83 -29.46 -19.85
CA ALA A 169 -0.96 -28.02 -19.56
C ALA A 169 0.31 -27.27 -19.95
N GLY A 170 0.19 -26.26 -20.81
CA GLY A 170 1.29 -25.34 -21.09
C GLY A 170 1.59 -24.41 -19.90
N PRO A 171 2.75 -23.72 -19.90
CA PRO A 171 3.20 -22.88 -18.77
C PRO A 171 2.15 -21.87 -18.29
N TRP A 172 1.44 -21.22 -19.19
CA TRP A 172 0.39 -20.27 -18.88
C TRP A 172 -0.80 -20.93 -18.15
N ARG A 173 -1.20 -22.14 -18.56
CA ARG A 173 -2.26 -22.90 -17.89
C ARG A 173 -1.85 -23.29 -16.47
N VAL A 174 -0.60 -23.73 -16.28
CA VAL A 174 -0.07 -24.04 -14.94
C VAL A 174 -0.14 -22.81 -14.04
N VAL A 175 0.27 -21.64 -14.52
CA VAL A 175 0.20 -20.40 -13.74
C VAL A 175 -1.25 -20.05 -13.41
N ARG A 176 -2.14 -20.08 -14.40
CA ARG A 176 -3.53 -19.62 -14.25
C ARG A 176 -4.37 -20.57 -13.42
N ASP A 177 -4.21 -21.88 -13.63
CA ASP A 177 -5.15 -22.89 -13.12
C ASP A 177 -4.62 -23.59 -11.85
N VAL A 178 -3.30 -23.48 -11.56
CA VAL A 178 -2.66 -24.08 -10.38
C VAL A 178 -2.08 -23.02 -9.46
N ILE A 179 -1.10 -22.24 -9.94
CA ILE A 179 -0.33 -21.34 -9.08
C ILE A 179 -1.18 -20.15 -8.59
N LEU A 180 -1.88 -19.47 -9.50
CA LEU A 180 -2.64 -18.27 -9.18
C LEU A 180 -3.80 -18.54 -8.20
N PRO A 181 -4.63 -19.60 -8.37
CA PRO A 181 -5.65 -19.95 -7.39
C PRO A 181 -5.07 -20.31 -6.02
N ALA A 182 -3.96 -21.06 -6.00
CA ALA A 182 -3.32 -21.46 -4.74
C ALA A 182 -2.68 -20.27 -4.00
N LEU A 183 -2.19 -19.25 -4.71
CA LEU A 183 -1.66 -18.01 -4.14
C LEU A 183 -2.74 -16.94 -3.87
N ALA A 184 -3.97 -17.13 -4.34
CA ALA A 184 -5.03 -16.12 -4.23
C ALA A 184 -5.25 -15.61 -2.79
N PRO A 185 -5.29 -16.46 -1.73
CA PRO A 185 -5.43 -15.97 -0.37
C PRO A 185 -4.27 -15.05 0.06
N ALA A 186 -3.03 -15.38 -0.32
CA ALA A 186 -1.85 -14.56 -0.01
C ALA A 186 -1.83 -13.26 -0.81
N LEU A 187 -2.24 -13.29 -2.08
CA LEU A 187 -2.36 -12.10 -2.93
C LEU A 187 -3.42 -11.14 -2.40
N ILE A 188 -4.59 -11.64 -2.01
CA ILE A 188 -5.67 -10.85 -1.44
C ILE A 188 -5.23 -10.21 -0.12
N ALA A 189 -4.64 -10.99 0.78
CA ALA A 189 -4.20 -10.50 2.09
C ALA A 189 -3.06 -9.47 1.95
N SER A 190 -2.03 -9.74 1.15
CA SER A 190 -0.92 -8.81 0.93
C SER A 190 -1.36 -7.56 0.16
N GLY A 191 -2.27 -7.70 -0.79
CA GLY A 191 -2.87 -6.58 -1.51
C GLY A 191 -3.65 -5.65 -0.59
N ALA A 192 -4.46 -6.19 0.31
CA ALA A 192 -5.20 -5.39 1.28
C ALA A 192 -4.27 -4.62 2.24
N ILE A 193 -3.19 -5.27 2.69
CA ILE A 193 -2.17 -4.62 3.53
C ILE A 193 -1.43 -3.54 2.72
N CYS A 194 -1.08 -3.81 1.45
CA CYS A 194 -0.46 -2.84 0.56
C CYS A 194 -1.36 -1.61 0.36
N PHE A 195 -2.64 -1.81 0.06
CA PHE A 195 -3.63 -0.74 -0.05
C PHE A 195 -3.73 0.06 1.24
N ALA A 196 -3.91 -0.60 2.38
CA ALA A 196 -4.05 0.05 3.69
C ALA A 196 -2.81 0.90 4.05
N THR A 197 -1.61 0.37 3.80
CA THR A 197 -0.36 1.12 4.06
C THR A 197 -0.18 2.29 3.11
N SER A 198 -0.59 2.17 1.85
CA SER A 198 -0.55 3.26 0.86
C SER A 198 -1.55 4.37 1.19
N MET A 199 -2.76 4.01 1.65
CA MET A 199 -3.79 4.97 2.10
C MET A 199 -3.29 5.85 3.25
N GLY A 200 -2.54 5.28 4.21
CA GLY A 200 -2.04 5.98 5.39
C GLY A 200 -0.60 6.52 5.27
N ALA A 201 0.06 6.37 4.13
CA ALA A 201 1.46 6.74 3.97
C ALA A 201 1.65 8.26 3.94
N PHE A 202 2.01 8.83 5.08
CA PHE A 202 2.23 10.26 5.26
C PHE A 202 3.67 10.69 4.93
N GLY A 203 4.69 10.01 5.45
CA GLY A 203 6.07 10.48 5.41
C GLY A 203 6.62 10.73 3.99
N THR A 204 6.40 9.80 3.07
CA THR A 204 6.80 9.95 1.67
C THR A 204 6.02 11.08 0.99
N ALA A 205 4.69 11.13 1.22
CA ALA A 205 3.86 12.20 0.68
C ALA A 205 4.28 13.56 1.20
N PHE A 206 4.58 13.69 2.49
CA PHE A 206 5.02 14.93 3.11
C PHE A 206 6.33 15.45 2.52
N THR A 207 7.30 14.57 2.26
CA THR A 207 8.59 14.96 1.68
C THR A 207 8.47 15.42 0.23
N LEU A 208 7.56 14.81 -0.53
CA LEU A 208 7.34 15.12 -1.96
C LEU A 208 6.30 16.21 -2.18
N ALA A 209 5.54 16.61 -1.14
CA ALA A 209 4.39 17.50 -1.24
C ALA A 209 4.79 18.92 -1.60
N THR A 210 4.81 19.21 -2.90
CA THR A 210 4.81 20.60 -3.40
C THR A 210 3.42 20.96 -3.91
N ASP A 211 2.72 20.01 -4.55
CA ASP A 211 1.39 20.24 -5.15
C ASP A 211 0.53 18.94 -5.14
N ILE A 212 0.85 18.03 -4.20
CA ILE A 212 0.21 16.73 -4.12
C ILE A 212 -0.95 16.78 -3.13
N LYS A 213 -2.17 16.57 -3.63
CA LYS A 213 -3.39 16.53 -2.81
C LYS A 213 -3.75 15.08 -2.48
N VAL A 214 -3.19 14.56 -1.39
CA VAL A 214 -3.59 13.28 -0.81
C VAL A 214 -4.12 13.48 0.60
N LEU A 215 -5.03 12.62 1.03
CA LEU A 215 -5.78 12.81 2.28
C LEU A 215 -4.89 12.92 3.53
N PRO A 216 -3.78 12.14 3.69
CA PRO A 216 -2.88 12.32 4.81
C PRO A 216 -2.26 13.72 4.90
N ILE A 217 -1.96 14.36 3.77
CA ILE A 217 -1.44 15.74 3.75
C ILE A 217 -2.55 16.73 4.11
N VAL A 218 -3.77 16.53 3.63
CA VAL A 218 -4.91 17.38 3.98
C VAL A 218 -5.22 17.28 5.47
N ILE A 219 -5.20 16.08 6.07
CA ILE A 219 -5.35 15.88 7.51
C ILE A 219 -4.30 16.67 8.30
N TYR A 220 -3.04 16.60 7.86
CA TYR A 220 -1.96 17.35 8.47
C TYR A 220 -2.16 18.86 8.37
N THR A 221 -2.58 19.34 7.20
CA THR A 221 -2.87 20.78 6.96
C THR A 221 -4.00 21.28 7.85
N GLU A 222 -5.11 20.55 7.91
CA GLU A 222 -6.26 20.89 8.77
C GLU A 222 -5.85 20.94 10.26
N PHE A 223 -5.09 19.93 10.70
CA PHE A 223 -4.66 19.83 12.10
C PHE A 223 -3.62 20.88 12.48
N THR A 224 -2.54 21.00 11.67
CA THR A 224 -1.34 21.75 12.05
C THR A 224 -1.37 23.20 11.60
N LEU A 225 -1.83 23.46 10.36
CA LEU A 225 -1.77 24.80 9.78
C LEU A 225 -3.06 25.59 10.00
N LEU A 226 -4.22 24.92 9.93
CA LEU A 226 -5.52 25.56 10.09
C LEU A 226 -6.10 25.44 11.49
N ALA A 227 -5.45 24.66 12.38
CA ALA A 227 -5.92 24.36 13.74
C ALA A 227 -7.36 23.82 13.79
N ASN A 228 -7.85 23.22 12.70
CA ASN A 228 -9.19 22.67 12.55
C ASN A 228 -9.23 21.20 12.98
N ILE A 229 -9.09 20.99 14.29
CA ILE A 229 -8.98 19.64 14.88
C ILE A 229 -10.20 18.78 14.56
N ALA A 230 -11.39 19.36 14.52
CA ALA A 230 -12.61 18.61 14.24
C ALA A 230 -12.64 18.06 12.80
N MET A 231 -12.28 18.88 11.81
CA MET A 231 -12.22 18.43 10.42
C MET A 231 -11.10 17.40 10.21
N ALA A 232 -9.92 17.63 10.79
CA ALA A 232 -8.82 16.65 10.75
C ALA A 232 -9.25 15.29 11.35
N ALA A 233 -9.99 15.32 12.45
CA ALA A 233 -10.53 14.10 13.08
C ALA A 233 -11.58 13.41 12.18
N ALA A 234 -12.50 14.16 11.57
CA ALA A 234 -13.49 13.61 10.64
C ALA A 234 -12.84 12.95 9.42
N LEU A 235 -11.87 13.63 8.78
CA LEU A 235 -11.09 13.10 7.66
C LEU A 235 -10.32 11.82 8.05
N SER A 236 -9.74 11.79 9.25
CA SER A 236 -8.99 10.64 9.77
C SER A 236 -9.91 9.43 10.00
N ILE A 237 -11.10 9.64 10.55
CA ILE A 237 -12.09 8.56 10.76
C ILE A 237 -12.56 8.02 9.41
N VAL A 238 -12.87 8.86 8.43
CA VAL A 238 -13.30 8.41 7.09
C VAL A 238 -12.18 7.59 6.42
N LEU A 239 -10.93 8.07 6.47
CA LEU A 239 -9.76 7.33 5.98
C LEU A 239 -9.63 5.97 6.67
N GLY A 240 -9.74 5.95 8.00
CA GLY A 240 -9.66 4.74 8.81
C GLY A 240 -10.77 3.74 8.50
N VAL A 241 -12.01 4.20 8.32
CA VAL A 241 -13.16 3.35 7.98
C VAL A 241 -12.98 2.71 6.60
N ILE A 242 -12.57 3.47 5.58
CA ILE A 242 -12.31 2.94 4.23
C ILE A 242 -11.21 1.88 4.28
N THR A 243 -10.12 2.17 4.97
CA THR A 243 -8.98 1.26 5.12
C THR A 243 -9.38 -0.02 5.86
N TRP A 244 -10.10 0.14 6.98
CA TRP A 244 -10.60 -0.99 7.76
C TRP A 244 -11.60 -1.85 6.97
N ALA A 245 -12.54 -1.22 6.26
CA ALA A 245 -13.52 -1.93 5.44
C ALA A 245 -12.84 -2.78 4.36
N THR A 246 -11.80 -2.25 3.71
CA THR A 246 -11.00 -2.99 2.72
C THR A 246 -10.30 -4.19 3.36
N LEU A 247 -9.68 -4.01 4.53
CA LEU A 247 -9.04 -5.10 5.27
C LEU A 247 -10.05 -6.15 5.73
N ALA A 248 -11.22 -5.75 6.21
CA ALA A 248 -12.28 -6.66 6.62
C ALA A 248 -12.84 -7.46 5.44
N ALA A 249 -13.12 -6.80 4.32
CA ALA A 249 -13.57 -7.43 3.10
C ALA A 249 -12.55 -8.45 2.56
N SER A 250 -11.27 -8.09 2.55
CA SER A 250 -10.20 -8.99 2.09
C SER A 250 -10.09 -10.27 2.94
N ARG A 251 -10.25 -10.14 4.26
CA ARG A 251 -10.25 -11.30 5.17
C ARG A 251 -11.44 -12.22 4.93
N ALA A 252 -12.63 -11.65 4.69
CA ALA A 252 -13.82 -12.43 4.38
C ALA A 252 -13.64 -13.22 3.06
N VAL A 253 -13.10 -12.57 2.03
CA VAL A 253 -12.84 -13.22 0.72
C VAL A 253 -11.73 -14.25 0.83
N ALA A 254 -10.60 -13.93 1.48
CA ALA A 254 -9.50 -14.87 1.66
C ALA A 254 -9.90 -16.11 2.49
N GLY A 255 -10.76 -15.94 3.51
CA GLY A 255 -11.31 -17.04 4.28
C GLY A 255 -12.23 -17.93 3.45
N ALA A 256 -13.07 -17.35 2.60
CA ALA A 256 -13.96 -18.10 1.71
C ALA A 256 -13.17 -18.89 0.64
N THR A 257 -12.11 -18.32 0.06
CA THR A 257 -11.26 -19.02 -0.93
C THR A 257 -10.47 -20.16 -0.31
N ALA A 258 -9.98 -20.00 0.92
CA ALA A 258 -9.29 -21.08 1.64
C ALA A 258 -10.26 -22.24 1.99
N ALA A 259 -11.51 -21.95 2.35
CA ALA A 259 -12.54 -22.95 2.64
C ALA A 259 -13.04 -23.67 1.36
N ALA A 260 -12.97 -23.07 0.19
CA ALA A 260 -13.36 -23.66 -1.08
C ALA A 260 -12.25 -24.55 -1.71
N ALA A 261 -11.03 -24.42 -1.24
CA ALA A 261 -9.86 -25.14 -1.75
C ALA A 261 -9.49 -26.38 -0.92
N GLY A 262 -10.11 -26.59 0.26
CA GLY A 262 -9.96 -27.77 1.14
C GLY A 262 -11.16 -28.66 1.08
#